data_1fdc9415b5cb2d3ecd2be5639bf42bdc
#
_entry.id   1fdc9415b5cb2d3ecd2be5639bf42bdc
#
_cell.length_a   1.000
_cell.length_b   1.000
_cell.length_c   1.000
_cell.angle_alpha   90.00
_cell.angle_beta   90.00
_cell.angle_gamma   90.00
#
_symmetry.space_group_name_H-M   'P 1'
#
loop_
_entity.id
_entity.type
_entity.pdbx_description
1 polymer ?
#
loop_
_entity_poly.entity_id
_entity_poly.type
_entity_poly.pdbx_seq_one_letter_code
_entity_poly.pdbx_strand_id
1 'polypeptide(L)'
;MARQLPITNAQDPLHESRQARLRLASEGELPSGMLRDEIDASWRRSLGHGLDCLQGEQVGLGMQQSLDLRALLEHNRLLIDAVTPELDYLVERQGKSGIVILGDAQANVLAIEGQKHVLNREGLRDLHPGSCWSEALRGTNAIGTAVVEGRPTLINCGEHYLDRLSPFSCTSVPLPDPRGEVMG
;
A
#
# COMPACT_ATOMS: atom_id res chain seq x y z
N MET A 1 31.93 -32.73 19.75
CA MET A 1 31.00 -32.96 18.61
C MET A 1 29.88 -31.94 18.67
N ALA A 2 30.00 -30.86 17.90
CA ALA A 2 28.95 -29.84 17.81
C ALA A 2 27.88 -30.34 16.83
N ARG A 3 26.65 -30.52 17.30
CA ARG A 3 25.49 -30.84 16.46
C ARG A 3 25.20 -29.59 15.60
N GLN A 4 25.47 -29.66 14.33
CA GLN A 4 24.95 -28.73 13.35
C GLN A 4 23.42 -28.89 13.32
N LEU A 5 22.68 -27.84 13.74
CA LEU A 5 21.26 -27.76 13.50
C LEU A 5 21.03 -27.67 11.98
N PRO A 6 20.03 -28.38 11.44
CA PRO A 6 19.71 -28.23 10.04
C PRO A 6 19.30 -26.78 9.78
N ILE A 7 19.96 -26.13 8.84
CA ILE A 7 19.52 -24.90 8.23
C ILE A 7 18.26 -25.31 7.44
N THR A 8 17.08 -25.18 8.06
CA THR A 8 15.83 -25.15 7.32
C THR A 8 15.96 -23.96 6.38
N ASN A 9 15.95 -24.22 5.08
CA ASN A 9 15.68 -23.20 4.07
C ASN A 9 14.31 -22.57 4.41
N ALA A 10 14.32 -21.58 5.29
CA ALA A 10 13.21 -20.64 5.38
C ALA A 10 13.23 -19.94 4.03
N GLN A 11 12.27 -20.28 3.19
CA GLN A 11 12.09 -19.62 1.91
C GLN A 11 12.00 -18.13 2.21
N ASP A 12 12.87 -17.34 1.58
CA ASP A 12 12.90 -15.90 1.75
C ASP A 12 11.57 -15.34 1.20
N PRO A 13 10.72 -14.71 2.02
CA PRO A 13 9.42 -14.18 1.57
C PRO A 13 9.54 -13.22 0.38
N LEU A 14 10.68 -12.53 0.25
CA LEU A 14 10.98 -11.68 -0.90
C LEU A 14 11.22 -12.51 -2.16
N HIS A 15 11.81 -13.69 -2.02
CA HIS A 15 12.01 -14.60 -3.14
C HIS A 15 10.67 -15.16 -3.64
N GLU A 16 9.79 -15.57 -2.73
CA GLU A 16 8.48 -16.12 -3.05
C GLU A 16 7.58 -15.11 -3.77
N SER A 17 7.48 -13.91 -3.26
CA SER A 17 6.68 -12.84 -3.88
C SER A 17 7.23 -12.43 -5.24
N ARG A 18 8.56 -12.41 -5.42
CA ARG A 18 9.18 -12.19 -6.73
C ARG A 18 8.88 -13.30 -7.72
N GLN A 19 8.94 -14.55 -7.29
CA GLN A 19 8.59 -15.70 -8.13
C GLN A 19 7.10 -15.69 -8.51
N ALA A 20 6.22 -15.37 -7.56
CA ALA A 20 4.80 -15.21 -7.83
C ALA A 20 4.54 -14.14 -8.90
N ARG A 21 5.22 -12.99 -8.81
CA ARG A 21 5.10 -11.89 -9.79
C ARG A 21 5.61 -12.30 -11.17
N LEU A 22 6.75 -12.97 -11.25
CA LEU A 22 7.29 -13.45 -12.53
C LEU A 22 6.35 -14.43 -13.20
N ARG A 23 5.76 -15.37 -12.46
CA ARG A 23 4.76 -16.30 -13.01
C ARG A 23 3.49 -15.59 -13.44
N LEU A 24 2.98 -14.70 -12.61
CA LEU A 24 1.82 -13.89 -12.97
C LEU A 24 2.06 -13.12 -14.28
N ALA A 25 3.23 -12.49 -14.42
CA ALA A 25 3.58 -11.73 -15.62
C ALA A 25 3.76 -12.61 -16.87
N SER A 26 4.30 -13.84 -16.73
CA SER A 26 4.59 -14.74 -17.86
C SER A 26 3.44 -15.68 -18.22
N GLU A 27 2.68 -16.13 -17.23
CA GLU A 27 1.66 -17.17 -17.38
C GLU A 27 0.23 -16.61 -17.25
N GLY A 28 0.08 -15.38 -16.71
CA GLY A 28 -1.23 -14.77 -16.44
C GLY A 28 -1.94 -15.39 -15.23
N GLU A 29 -1.25 -16.27 -14.50
CA GLU A 29 -1.82 -17.02 -13.37
C GLU A 29 -1.05 -16.73 -12.08
N LEU A 30 -1.78 -16.56 -10.99
CA LEU A 30 -1.20 -16.43 -9.66
C LEU A 30 -1.13 -17.81 -8.99
N PRO A 31 0.08 -18.35 -8.73
CA PRO A 31 0.23 -19.64 -8.07
C PRO A 31 -0.35 -19.63 -6.66
N SER A 32 -1.08 -20.67 -6.28
CA SER A 32 -1.62 -20.80 -4.92
C SER A 32 -0.52 -21.14 -3.91
N GLY A 33 -0.61 -20.61 -2.69
CA GLY A 33 0.26 -20.94 -1.57
C GLY A 33 1.67 -20.35 -1.61
N MET A 34 1.95 -19.40 -2.52
CA MET A 34 3.22 -18.66 -2.55
C MET A 34 3.18 -17.37 -1.74
N LEU A 35 2.01 -16.84 -1.48
CA LEU A 35 1.80 -15.61 -0.73
C LEU A 35 0.96 -15.90 0.52
N ARG A 36 1.06 -15.03 1.53
CA ARG A 36 0.14 -15.07 2.67
C ARG A 36 -1.30 -14.90 2.16
N ASP A 37 -2.27 -15.54 2.79
CA ASP A 37 -3.66 -15.59 2.32
C ASP A 37 -4.24 -14.19 2.03
N GLU A 38 -3.96 -13.21 2.88
CA GLU A 38 -4.41 -11.83 2.72
C GLU A 38 -3.78 -11.13 1.51
N ILE A 39 -2.51 -11.44 1.23
CA ILE A 39 -1.77 -10.89 0.09
C ILE A 39 -2.24 -11.58 -1.20
N ASP A 40 -2.41 -12.91 -1.17
CA ASP A 40 -2.96 -13.66 -2.31
C ASP A 40 -4.34 -13.13 -2.70
N ALA A 41 -5.24 -12.92 -1.73
CA ALA A 41 -6.56 -12.35 -1.97
C ALA A 41 -6.50 -10.94 -2.59
N SER A 42 -5.62 -10.07 -2.07
CA SER A 42 -5.42 -8.73 -2.59
C SER A 42 -4.82 -8.74 -3.99
N TRP A 43 -3.85 -9.63 -4.28
CA TRP A 43 -3.28 -9.78 -5.62
C TRP A 43 -4.32 -10.25 -6.63
N ARG A 44 -5.22 -11.17 -6.24
CA ARG A 44 -6.32 -11.62 -7.12
C ARG A 44 -7.30 -10.49 -7.42
N ARG A 45 -7.62 -9.64 -6.44
CA ARG A 45 -8.43 -8.42 -6.68
C ARG A 45 -7.72 -7.48 -7.65
N SER A 46 -6.42 -7.23 -7.44
CA SER A 46 -5.60 -6.39 -8.31
C SER A 46 -5.56 -6.90 -9.75
N LEU A 47 -5.38 -8.22 -9.93
CA LEU A 47 -5.44 -8.89 -11.23
C LEU A 47 -6.84 -8.76 -11.85
N GLY A 48 -7.91 -8.94 -11.05
CA GLY A 48 -9.30 -8.78 -11.48
C GLY A 48 -9.62 -7.36 -11.96
N HIS A 49 -8.90 -6.35 -11.45
CA HIS A 49 -8.97 -4.97 -11.95
C HIS A 49 -8.18 -4.74 -13.24
N GLY A 50 -7.48 -5.77 -13.75
CA GLY A 50 -6.71 -5.68 -14.99
C GLY A 50 -5.37 -4.95 -14.85
N LEU A 51 -4.82 -4.85 -13.65
CA LEU A 51 -3.52 -4.20 -13.44
C LEU A 51 -2.37 -5.10 -13.90
N ASP A 52 -1.39 -4.49 -14.58
CA ASP A 52 -0.12 -5.14 -14.89
C ASP A 52 0.86 -4.91 -13.72
N CYS A 53 1.33 -6.00 -13.13
CA CYS A 53 2.21 -5.97 -11.96
C CYS A 53 3.63 -5.41 -12.27
N LEU A 54 4.04 -5.41 -13.54
CA LEU A 54 5.35 -4.88 -13.97
C LEU A 54 5.26 -3.44 -14.46
N GLN A 55 4.19 -3.08 -15.17
CA GLN A 55 4.06 -1.77 -15.81
C GLN A 55 3.35 -0.74 -14.92
N GLY A 56 2.51 -1.18 -13.99
CA GLY A 56 1.98 -0.35 -12.91
C GLY A 56 0.94 0.69 -13.27
N GLU A 57 0.58 0.86 -14.55
CA GLU A 57 -0.50 1.73 -14.99
C GLU A 57 -1.26 1.07 -16.13
N GLN A 58 -2.58 1.00 -16.01
CA GLN A 58 -3.39 0.83 -17.22
C GLN A 58 -3.19 2.08 -18.08
N VAL A 59 -2.65 1.89 -19.27
CA VAL A 59 -2.63 2.92 -20.31
C VAL A 59 -4.09 3.33 -20.57
N GLY A 60 -4.50 4.48 -20.04
CA GLY A 60 -5.88 4.99 -20.18
C GLY A 60 -6.51 5.54 -18.90
N LEU A 61 -6.03 5.18 -17.72
CA LEU A 61 -6.49 5.76 -16.43
C LEU A 61 -5.57 6.88 -15.91
N GLY A 62 -4.53 7.25 -16.65
CA GLY A 62 -3.60 8.33 -16.31
C GLY A 62 -4.20 9.75 -16.36
N MET A 63 -5.46 9.90 -16.75
CA MET A 63 -6.29 11.07 -16.47
C MET A 63 -7.32 10.71 -15.42
N GLN A 64 -6.86 10.23 -14.28
CA GLN A 64 -7.70 10.32 -13.11
C GLN A 64 -7.95 11.81 -12.90
N GLN A 65 -9.22 12.18 -12.97
CA GLN A 65 -9.69 13.50 -12.64
C GLN A 65 -8.91 13.93 -11.41
N SER A 66 -8.09 14.96 -11.54
CA SER A 66 -7.51 15.59 -10.37
C SER A 66 -8.72 15.99 -9.54
N LEU A 67 -9.03 15.19 -8.52
CA LEU A 67 -10.01 15.56 -7.53
C LEU A 67 -9.62 16.99 -7.15
N ASP A 68 -10.58 17.88 -7.15
CA ASP A 68 -10.31 19.22 -6.64
C ASP A 68 -9.78 19.02 -5.22
N LEU A 69 -8.46 19.11 -5.08
CA LEU A 69 -7.77 18.89 -3.81
C LEU A 69 -8.39 19.72 -2.70
N ARG A 70 -8.82 20.94 -3.03
CA ARG A 70 -9.48 21.82 -2.08
C ARG A 70 -10.81 21.24 -1.61
N ALA A 71 -11.63 20.74 -2.52
CA ALA A 71 -12.91 20.11 -2.19
C ALA A 71 -12.70 18.81 -1.39
N LEU A 72 -11.68 18.00 -1.76
CA LEU A 72 -11.31 16.79 -1.03
C LEU A 72 -10.92 17.11 0.42
N LEU A 73 -10.03 18.09 0.63
CA LEU A 73 -9.58 18.48 1.96
C LEU A 73 -10.70 19.10 2.80
N GLU A 74 -11.55 19.92 2.19
CA GLU A 74 -12.70 20.51 2.90
C GLU A 74 -13.71 19.43 3.32
N HIS A 75 -13.99 18.44 2.46
CA HIS A 75 -14.85 17.32 2.79
C HIS A 75 -14.32 16.51 3.98
N ASN A 76 -13.01 16.31 4.05
CA ASN A 76 -12.33 15.53 5.08
C ASN A 76 -11.79 16.37 6.25
N ARG A 77 -12.18 17.65 6.36
CA ARG A 77 -11.61 18.59 7.32
C ARG A 77 -11.68 18.08 8.77
N LEU A 78 -12.81 17.52 9.18
CA LEU A 78 -12.97 17.01 10.55
C LEU A 78 -12.03 15.84 10.85
N LEU A 79 -11.81 14.95 9.89
CA LEU A 79 -10.85 13.85 10.01
C LEU A 79 -9.43 14.41 10.12
N ILE A 80 -9.06 15.34 9.25
CA ILE A 80 -7.73 15.96 9.24
C ILE A 80 -7.47 16.67 10.57
N ASP A 81 -8.39 17.51 11.01
CA ASP A 81 -8.26 18.28 12.26
C ASP A 81 -8.12 17.35 13.48
N ALA A 82 -8.87 16.24 13.51
CA ALA A 82 -8.83 15.27 14.60
C ALA A 82 -7.53 14.44 14.63
N VAL A 83 -6.93 14.14 13.46
CA VAL A 83 -5.78 13.22 13.36
C VAL A 83 -4.44 13.97 13.31
N THR A 84 -4.42 15.25 12.99
CA THR A 84 -3.17 16.03 12.88
C THR A 84 -2.24 15.90 14.09
N PRO A 85 -2.71 16.01 15.35
CA PRO A 85 -1.81 15.85 16.51
C PRO A 85 -1.16 14.46 16.59
N GLU A 86 -1.88 13.42 16.16
CA GLU A 86 -1.39 12.04 16.15
C GLU A 86 -0.39 11.80 15.02
N LEU A 87 -0.55 12.49 13.88
CA LEU A 87 0.42 12.45 12.78
C LEU A 87 1.77 13.02 13.24
N ASP A 88 1.78 14.17 13.89
CA ASP A 88 2.98 14.79 14.45
C ASP A 88 3.69 13.84 15.42
N TYR A 89 2.94 13.23 16.34
CA TYR A 89 3.46 12.24 17.28
C TYR A 89 4.09 11.03 16.58
N LEU A 90 3.44 10.50 15.53
CA LEU A 90 3.96 9.36 14.76
C LEU A 90 5.23 9.72 14.01
N VAL A 91 5.29 10.91 13.39
CA VAL A 91 6.47 11.39 12.66
C VAL A 91 7.68 11.50 13.58
N GLU A 92 7.51 12.03 14.78
CA GLU A 92 8.58 12.12 15.77
C GLU A 92 9.16 10.76 16.15
N ARG A 93 8.33 9.71 16.15
CA ARG A 93 8.72 8.34 16.52
C ARG A 93 9.25 7.48 15.39
N GLN A 94 8.88 7.78 14.16
CA GLN A 94 9.31 7.00 12.98
C GLN A 94 10.80 7.11 12.65
N GLY A 95 11.51 8.09 13.20
CA GLY A 95 12.91 8.31 12.90
C GLY A 95 13.12 8.92 11.50
N LYS A 96 14.33 8.73 10.93
CA LYS A 96 14.81 9.47 9.75
C LYS A 96 14.50 8.82 8.39
N SER A 97 13.70 7.77 8.31
CA SER A 97 13.54 7.00 7.06
C SER A 97 12.10 6.67 6.68
N GLY A 98 11.12 7.28 7.34
CA GLY A 98 9.71 7.01 7.08
C GLY A 98 8.90 8.26 6.74
N ILE A 99 7.71 8.00 6.23
CA ILE A 99 6.63 8.97 6.05
C ILE A 99 5.38 8.43 6.71
N VAL A 100 4.51 9.32 7.15
CA VAL A 100 3.17 9.03 7.66
C VAL A 100 2.17 9.61 6.66
N ILE A 101 1.16 8.85 6.33
CA ILE A 101 0.17 9.21 5.33
C ILE A 101 -1.21 9.13 5.97
N LEU A 102 -2.02 10.15 5.83
CA LEU A 102 -3.46 10.12 6.10
C LEU A 102 -4.20 9.92 4.79
N GLY A 103 -5.07 8.94 4.71
CA GLY A 103 -5.99 8.72 3.61
C GLY A 103 -7.44 8.83 4.07
N ASP A 104 -8.38 8.95 3.13
CA ASP A 104 -9.81 8.82 3.37
C ASP A 104 -10.32 7.40 3.11
N ALA A 105 -11.61 7.17 3.33
CA ALA A 105 -12.28 5.89 3.11
C ALA A 105 -12.26 5.39 1.65
N GLN A 106 -11.86 6.21 0.70
CA GLN A 106 -11.69 5.85 -0.72
C GLN A 106 -10.20 5.68 -1.09
N ALA A 107 -9.32 5.69 -0.09
CA ALA A 107 -7.86 5.63 -0.25
C ALA A 107 -7.28 6.85 -1.01
N ASN A 108 -7.93 8.01 -0.96
CA ASN A 108 -7.33 9.25 -1.42
C ASN A 108 -6.39 9.80 -0.34
N VAL A 109 -5.21 10.21 -0.74
CA VAL A 109 -4.21 10.79 0.17
C VAL A 109 -4.64 12.21 0.55
N LEU A 110 -4.78 12.44 1.86
CA LEU A 110 -5.15 13.75 2.43
C LEU A 110 -3.93 14.54 2.90
N ALA A 111 -3.02 13.85 3.58
CA ALA A 111 -1.79 14.45 4.10
C ALA A 111 -0.63 13.47 4.06
N ILE A 112 0.58 14.01 3.95
CA ILE A 112 1.84 13.26 4.03
C ILE A 112 2.81 14.05 4.89
N GLU A 113 3.27 13.43 5.96
CA GLU A 113 4.25 14.01 6.88
C GLU A 113 5.49 13.14 6.99
N GLY A 114 6.64 13.73 7.36
CA GLY A 114 7.91 13.04 7.57
C GLY A 114 8.98 13.42 6.56
N GLN A 115 9.81 12.46 6.15
CA GLN A 115 11.05 12.73 5.42
C GLN A 115 10.83 12.91 3.92
N LYS A 116 10.93 14.13 3.42
CA LYS A 116 10.70 14.47 2.00
C LYS A 116 11.59 13.67 1.02
N HIS A 117 12.81 13.26 1.43
CA HIS A 117 13.67 12.46 0.56
C HIS A 117 13.11 11.06 0.26
N VAL A 118 12.21 10.54 1.09
CA VAL A 118 11.53 9.26 0.84
C VAL A 118 10.59 9.38 -0.36
N LEU A 119 9.90 10.51 -0.51
CA LEU A 119 8.99 10.78 -1.62
C LEU A 119 9.69 10.93 -2.97
N ASN A 120 11.00 11.23 -2.96
CA ASN A 120 11.79 11.34 -4.19
C ASN A 120 12.17 9.97 -4.78
N ARG A 121 11.86 8.87 -4.12
CA ARG A 121 12.09 7.53 -4.66
C ARG A 121 11.15 7.25 -5.80
N GLU A 122 11.65 6.58 -6.84
CA GLU A 122 10.92 6.35 -8.09
C GLU A 122 9.52 5.73 -7.89
N GLY A 123 9.40 4.74 -7.02
CA GLY A 123 8.13 4.07 -6.73
C GLY A 123 7.04 4.96 -6.11
N LEU A 124 7.42 6.10 -5.52
CA LEU A 124 6.51 7.00 -4.79
C LEU A 124 6.25 8.34 -5.50
N ARG A 125 6.65 8.49 -6.77
CA ARG A 125 6.46 9.75 -7.52
C ARG A 125 5.02 10.21 -7.59
N ASP A 126 4.07 9.26 -7.63
CA ASP A 126 2.63 9.54 -7.70
C ASP A 126 1.98 9.68 -6.30
N LEU A 127 2.76 9.58 -5.24
CA LEU A 127 2.27 9.73 -3.88
C LEU A 127 2.29 11.20 -3.46
N HIS A 128 1.13 11.83 -3.51
CA HIS A 128 0.95 13.23 -3.13
C HIS A 128 -0.50 13.46 -2.63
N PRO A 129 -0.77 14.52 -1.87
CA PRO A 129 -2.15 14.86 -1.51
C PRO A 129 -3.04 14.98 -2.76
N GLY A 130 -4.22 14.35 -2.69
CA GLY A 130 -5.16 14.23 -3.81
C GLY A 130 -4.95 13.01 -4.71
N SER A 131 -3.86 12.25 -4.57
CA SER A 131 -3.68 11.00 -5.30
C SER A 131 -4.50 9.87 -4.67
N CYS A 132 -5.08 9.00 -5.50
CA CYS A 132 -5.83 7.82 -5.03
C CYS A 132 -4.94 6.57 -5.04
N TRP A 133 -4.93 5.86 -3.91
CA TRP A 133 -4.15 4.64 -3.69
C TRP A 133 -5.04 3.42 -3.45
N SER A 134 -6.23 3.40 -4.02
CA SER A 134 -7.11 2.22 -3.99
C SER A 134 -6.48 1.01 -4.67
N GLU A 135 -6.84 -0.21 -4.25
CA GLU A 135 -6.38 -1.44 -4.90
C GLU A 135 -6.74 -1.49 -6.40
N ALA A 136 -7.88 -0.92 -6.77
CA ALA A 136 -8.31 -0.88 -8.17
C ALA A 136 -7.37 -0.08 -9.09
N LEU A 137 -6.61 0.86 -8.52
CA LEU A 137 -5.71 1.74 -9.28
C LEU A 137 -4.23 1.43 -9.08
N ARG A 138 -3.86 0.99 -7.88
CA ARG A 138 -2.45 0.81 -7.49
C ARG A 138 -2.12 -0.63 -7.07
N GLY A 139 -3.09 -1.54 -7.18
CA GLY A 139 -2.92 -2.90 -6.69
C GLY A 139 -2.70 -2.97 -5.18
N THR A 140 -2.23 -4.10 -4.71
CA THR A 140 -1.93 -4.33 -3.30
C THR A 140 -0.94 -3.29 -2.77
N ASN A 141 -1.41 -2.47 -1.84
CA ASN A 141 -0.66 -1.47 -1.09
C ASN A 141 -1.32 -1.28 0.28
N ALA A 142 -0.59 -0.80 1.28
CA ALA A 142 -1.13 -0.77 2.64
C ALA A 142 -2.39 0.10 2.76
N ILE A 143 -2.46 1.25 2.09
CA ILE A 143 -3.60 2.18 2.17
C ILE A 143 -4.86 1.52 1.59
N GLY A 144 -4.82 1.16 0.31
CA GLY A 144 -5.98 0.60 -0.39
C GLY A 144 -6.42 -0.75 0.18
N THR A 145 -5.45 -1.61 0.56
CA THR A 145 -5.76 -2.92 1.13
C THR A 145 -6.39 -2.80 2.51
N ALA A 146 -5.92 -1.88 3.37
CA ALA A 146 -6.52 -1.66 4.69
C ALA A 146 -7.98 -1.17 4.59
N VAL A 147 -8.27 -0.29 3.64
CA VAL A 147 -9.65 0.17 3.37
C VAL A 147 -10.55 -1.00 2.96
N VAL A 148 -10.09 -1.86 2.02
CA VAL A 148 -10.87 -3.02 1.55
C VAL A 148 -11.08 -4.06 2.64
N GLU A 149 -10.04 -4.34 3.44
CA GLU A 149 -10.10 -5.36 4.49
C GLU A 149 -10.77 -4.85 5.78
N GLY A 150 -10.88 -3.54 5.99
CA GLY A 150 -11.42 -2.93 7.20
C GLY A 150 -10.61 -3.26 8.46
N ARG A 151 -9.32 -3.60 8.32
CA ARG A 151 -8.43 -4.02 9.42
C ARG A 151 -7.00 -3.58 9.19
N PRO A 152 -6.17 -3.52 10.26
CA PRO A 152 -4.74 -3.22 10.12
C PRO A 152 -4.07 -4.16 9.13
N THR A 153 -3.26 -3.59 8.23
CA THR A 153 -2.61 -4.30 7.13
C THR A 153 -1.13 -3.96 7.09
N LEU A 154 -0.30 -4.98 6.93
CA LEU A 154 1.13 -4.88 6.72
C LEU A 154 1.46 -5.46 5.35
N ILE A 155 2.09 -4.67 4.49
CA ILE A 155 2.59 -5.08 3.17
C ILE A 155 4.10 -4.95 3.17
N ASN A 156 4.80 -6.06 3.06
CA ASN A 156 6.25 -6.11 3.10
C ASN A 156 6.84 -6.19 1.71
N CYS A 157 7.62 -5.21 1.33
CA CYS A 157 8.49 -5.25 0.13
C CYS A 157 7.77 -5.86 -1.09
N GLY A 158 8.22 -7.02 -1.53
CA GLY A 158 7.69 -7.72 -2.69
C GLY A 158 6.21 -8.16 -2.59
N GLU A 159 5.56 -8.02 -1.44
CA GLU A 159 4.12 -8.26 -1.29
C GLU A 159 3.26 -7.17 -1.95
N HIS A 160 3.82 -5.99 -2.24
CA HIS A 160 3.14 -5.02 -3.10
C HIS A 160 2.87 -5.63 -4.47
N TYR A 161 1.70 -5.37 -5.04
CA TYR A 161 1.36 -5.88 -6.37
C TYR A 161 2.28 -5.31 -7.45
N LEU A 162 2.49 -3.99 -7.44
CA LEU A 162 3.36 -3.31 -8.39
C LEU A 162 4.83 -3.47 -8.01
N ASP A 163 5.66 -3.95 -8.95
CA ASP A 163 7.09 -4.19 -8.72
C ASP A 163 7.85 -2.94 -8.26
N ARG A 164 7.49 -1.77 -8.76
CA ARG A 164 8.09 -0.48 -8.35
C ARG A 164 7.92 -0.15 -6.86
N LEU A 165 6.95 -0.77 -6.18
CA LEU A 165 6.71 -0.61 -4.75
C LEU A 165 7.44 -1.65 -3.90
N SER A 166 8.08 -2.65 -4.52
CA SER A 166 8.84 -3.71 -3.81
C SER A 166 9.94 -3.20 -2.86
N PRO A 167 10.55 -2.01 -3.04
CA PRO A 167 11.54 -1.52 -2.09
C PRO A 167 10.97 -1.02 -0.76
N PHE A 168 9.65 -0.95 -0.62
CA PHE A 168 8.99 -0.36 0.55
C PHE A 168 8.31 -1.42 1.40
N SER A 169 8.27 -1.18 2.71
CA SER A 169 7.36 -1.87 3.64
C SER A 169 6.42 -0.82 4.23
N CYS A 170 5.14 -1.11 4.20
CA CYS A 170 4.08 -0.18 4.56
C CYS A 170 3.11 -0.83 5.54
N THR A 171 2.66 -0.07 6.52
CA THR A 171 1.60 -0.47 7.45
C THR A 171 0.50 0.57 7.40
N SER A 172 -0.75 0.12 7.40
CA SER A 172 -1.92 0.98 7.49
C SER A 172 -2.89 0.45 8.54
N VAL A 173 -3.57 1.37 9.21
CA VAL A 173 -4.60 1.08 10.21
C VAL A 173 -5.84 1.89 9.83
N PRO A 174 -7.00 1.24 9.57
CA PRO A 174 -8.24 1.95 9.29
C PRO A 174 -8.69 2.75 10.50
N LEU A 175 -9.19 3.94 10.27
CA LEU A 175 -9.78 4.80 11.30
C LEU A 175 -11.31 4.65 11.21
N PRO A 176 -11.95 3.97 12.17
CA PRO A 176 -13.40 3.81 12.15
C PRO A 176 -14.13 5.04 12.69
N ASP A 177 -15.32 5.30 12.16
CA ASP A 177 -16.28 6.21 12.77
C ASP A 177 -16.92 5.56 14.04
N PRO A 178 -17.76 6.29 14.80
CA PRO A 178 -18.45 5.73 15.97
C PRO A 178 -19.38 4.54 15.66
N ARG A 179 -19.73 4.30 14.39
CA ARG A 179 -20.54 3.16 13.94
C ARG A 179 -19.68 1.99 13.50
N GLY A 180 -18.35 2.16 13.45
CA GLY A 180 -17.39 1.16 13.02
C GLY A 180 -17.13 1.15 11.51
N GLU A 181 -17.65 2.13 10.76
CA GLU A 181 -17.36 2.27 9.33
C GLU A 181 -16.01 2.97 9.13
N VAL A 182 -15.23 2.52 8.14
CA VAL A 182 -13.94 3.13 7.81
C VAL A 182 -14.17 4.55 7.29
N MET A 183 -13.53 5.54 7.90
CA MET A 183 -13.55 6.94 7.47
C MET A 183 -12.17 7.44 7.01
N GLY A 184 -11.11 6.73 7.34
CA GLY A 184 -9.75 7.06 6.93
C GLY A 184 -8.77 5.91 7.14
#